data_b6e2dbbda2b438ecad5023f0c53e4102
#
_entry.id   b6e2dbbda2b438ecad5023f0c53e4102
#
_cell.length_a   1.000
_cell.length_b   1.000
_cell.length_c   1.000
_cell.angle_alpha   90.00
_cell.angle_beta   90.00
_cell.angle_gamma   90.00
#
_symmetry.space_group_name_H-M   'P 1'
#
loop_
_entity.id
_entity.type
_entity.pdbx_description
1 polymer ?
#
loop_
_entity_poly.entity_id
_entity_poly.type
_entity_poly.pdbx_seq_one_letter_code
_entity_poly.pdbx_strand_id
1 'polypeptide(L)'
;ALSILDVANDSGIRVDGRCFHVGSQAATANTHADALGVCLDLCEQIKNEGLPEILRIDIGGGFPAHYIGESVNLDAFCHPIREILKRVPEHLEILAEPGRVISAPSMALVCKVVGRAKRRDAWWFYLDDGVYGAQSGRVFDGMQYRMSVFTSSNELCSCVFAGPTCDSIDELGRYPEFPTLNMNDVIVFHEMGAYT
;
A
#
# COMPACT_ATOMS: atom_id res chain seq x y z
N ALA A 1 3.32 -11.59 25.66
CA ALA A 1 3.35 -12.72 24.70
C ALA A 1 3.44 -14.05 25.45
N LEU A 2 4.42 -14.25 26.36
CA LEU A 2 4.60 -15.51 27.09
C LEU A 2 3.36 -15.96 27.84
N SER A 3 2.73 -15.06 28.62
CA SER A 3 1.50 -15.35 29.37
C SER A 3 0.32 -15.81 28.50
N ILE A 4 0.25 -15.36 27.25
CA ILE A 4 -0.77 -15.83 26.30
C ILE A 4 -0.45 -17.26 25.86
N LEU A 5 0.82 -17.58 25.66
CA LEU A 5 1.25 -18.93 25.29
C LEU A 5 1.00 -19.93 26.41
N ASP A 6 1.23 -19.54 27.67
CA ASP A 6 0.90 -20.34 28.86
C ASP A 6 -0.59 -20.68 28.87
N VAL A 7 -1.44 -19.64 28.77
CA VAL A 7 -2.91 -19.84 28.76
C VAL A 7 -3.36 -20.73 27.59
N ALA A 8 -2.79 -20.54 26.40
CA ALA A 8 -3.09 -21.36 25.25
C ALA A 8 -2.71 -22.83 25.48
N ASN A 9 -1.51 -23.05 26.00
CA ASN A 9 -1.01 -24.39 26.31
C ASN A 9 -1.89 -25.08 27.37
N ASP A 10 -2.23 -24.40 28.45
CA ASP A 10 -3.12 -24.90 29.51
C ASP A 10 -4.53 -25.21 28.98
N SER A 11 -4.96 -24.50 27.94
CA SER A 11 -6.24 -24.72 27.26
C SER A 11 -6.17 -25.80 26.19
N GLY A 12 -5.04 -26.47 25.98
CA GLY A 12 -4.83 -27.45 24.92
C GLY A 12 -4.77 -26.88 23.52
N ILE A 13 -4.53 -25.55 23.38
CA ILE A 13 -4.37 -24.87 22.11
C ILE A 13 -2.89 -24.82 21.75
N ARG A 14 -2.54 -25.43 20.63
CA ARG A 14 -1.18 -25.32 20.10
C ARG A 14 -0.99 -24.01 19.32
N VAL A 15 -0.09 -23.16 19.80
CA VAL A 15 0.37 -21.97 19.07
C VAL A 15 1.76 -22.30 18.50
N ASP A 16 1.84 -22.45 17.19
CA ASP A 16 3.08 -22.84 16.49
C ASP A 16 3.58 -21.76 15.52
N GLY A 17 2.92 -20.60 15.44
CA GLY A 17 3.30 -19.50 14.58
C GLY A 17 3.12 -18.12 15.20
N ARG A 18 3.79 -17.15 14.61
CA ARG A 18 3.70 -15.72 14.91
C ARG A 18 3.58 -14.94 13.65
N CYS A 19 2.88 -13.83 13.70
CA CYS A 19 2.82 -12.87 12.61
C CYS A 19 3.01 -11.45 13.11
N PHE A 20 3.48 -10.58 12.22
CA PHE A 20 3.48 -9.14 12.40
C PHE A 20 3.22 -8.44 11.07
N HIS A 21 2.86 -7.16 11.15
CA HIS A 21 2.71 -6.29 9.99
C HIS A 21 3.30 -4.93 10.33
N VAL A 22 4.22 -4.45 9.51
CA VAL A 22 4.99 -3.20 9.77
C VAL A 22 4.28 -1.94 9.30
N GLY A 23 3.09 -2.08 8.74
CA GLY A 23 2.33 -1.00 8.11
C GLY A 23 2.46 -0.99 6.59
N SER A 24 1.43 -0.46 5.92
CA SER A 24 1.37 -0.35 4.46
C SER A 24 2.41 0.65 3.93
N GLN A 25 2.99 0.38 2.76
CA GLN A 25 3.98 1.28 2.13
C GLN A 25 5.15 1.61 3.07
N ALA A 26 5.79 0.60 3.66
CA ALA A 26 6.91 0.81 4.56
C ALA A 26 8.04 1.60 3.86
N ALA A 27 8.50 2.68 4.49
CA ALA A 27 9.53 3.54 3.92
C ALA A 27 10.92 2.86 3.86
N THR A 28 11.14 1.88 4.73
CA THR A 28 12.39 1.10 4.80
C THR A 28 12.12 -0.31 5.29
N ALA A 29 12.86 -1.28 4.77
CA ALA A 29 12.78 -2.66 5.23
C ALA A 29 13.50 -2.91 6.57
N ASN A 30 14.15 -1.92 7.15
CA ASN A 30 14.69 -2.04 8.52
C ASN A 30 13.57 -2.36 9.51
N THR A 31 12.37 -1.83 9.32
CA THR A 31 11.20 -2.14 10.16
C THR A 31 10.86 -3.63 10.16
N HIS A 32 10.95 -4.30 9.00
CA HIS A 32 10.78 -5.76 8.91
C HIS A 32 11.93 -6.50 9.60
N ALA A 33 13.17 -6.05 9.39
CA ALA A 33 14.34 -6.67 9.99
C ALA A 33 14.33 -6.56 11.52
N ASP A 34 14.00 -5.38 12.05
CA ASP A 34 13.90 -5.14 13.49
C ASP A 34 12.78 -5.98 14.12
N ALA A 35 11.60 -6.02 13.51
CA ALA A 35 10.47 -6.82 13.98
C ALA A 35 10.77 -8.33 13.94
N LEU A 36 11.44 -8.81 12.88
CA LEU A 36 11.88 -10.21 12.80
C LEU A 36 12.92 -10.51 13.89
N GLY A 37 13.85 -9.58 14.18
CA GLY A 37 14.79 -9.70 15.28
C GLY A 37 14.09 -9.92 16.62
N VAL A 38 13.09 -9.07 16.93
CA VAL A 38 12.26 -9.22 18.14
C VAL A 38 11.53 -10.58 18.17
N CYS A 39 11.05 -11.07 17.04
CA CYS A 39 10.42 -12.38 16.97
C CYS A 39 11.40 -13.52 17.24
N LEU A 40 12.62 -13.44 16.73
CA LEU A 40 13.67 -14.45 16.99
C LEU A 40 14.07 -14.47 18.46
N ASP A 41 14.30 -13.31 19.07
CA ASP A 41 14.64 -13.20 20.50
C ASP A 41 13.53 -13.80 21.38
N LEU A 42 12.26 -13.59 20.97
CA LEU A 42 11.12 -14.15 21.69
C LEU A 42 10.99 -15.68 21.47
N CYS A 43 11.40 -16.23 20.33
CA CYS A 43 11.47 -17.67 20.13
C CYS A 43 12.50 -18.31 21.08
N GLU A 44 13.65 -17.67 21.29
CA GLU A 44 14.64 -18.11 22.28
C GLU A 44 14.10 -18.07 23.71
N GLN A 45 13.37 -17.02 24.09
CA GLN A 45 12.72 -16.91 25.39
C GLN A 45 11.71 -18.05 25.62
N ILE A 46 10.85 -18.32 24.63
CA ILE A 46 9.87 -19.42 24.68
C ILE A 46 10.54 -20.75 24.93
N LYS A 47 11.62 -21.02 24.22
CA LYS A 47 12.42 -22.25 24.39
C LYS A 47 13.01 -22.36 25.79
N ASN A 48 13.54 -21.23 26.34
CA ASN A 48 14.12 -21.20 27.68
C ASN A 48 13.08 -21.41 28.79
N GLU A 49 11.83 -21.01 28.57
CA GLU A 49 10.70 -21.23 29.50
C GLU A 49 10.09 -22.63 29.36
N GLY A 50 10.60 -23.46 28.44
CA GLY A 50 10.09 -24.82 28.22
C GLY A 50 8.70 -24.87 27.58
N LEU A 51 8.26 -23.78 26.97
CA LEU A 51 6.99 -23.71 26.24
C LEU A 51 7.10 -24.36 24.84
N PRO A 52 5.96 -24.75 24.21
CA PRO A 52 5.97 -25.31 22.87
C PRO A 52 6.68 -24.41 21.85
N GLU A 53 7.54 -25.01 21.06
CA GLU A 53 8.37 -24.31 20.09
C GLU A 53 7.53 -23.67 18.98
N ILE A 54 7.91 -22.44 18.59
CA ILE A 54 7.39 -21.77 17.42
C ILE A 54 8.06 -22.37 16.17
N LEU A 55 7.25 -22.71 15.18
CA LEU A 55 7.70 -23.36 13.94
C LEU A 55 7.67 -22.44 12.74
N ARG A 56 6.94 -21.31 12.83
CA ARG A 56 6.82 -20.36 11.72
C ARG A 56 6.70 -18.90 12.20
N ILE A 57 7.24 -18.00 11.40
CA ILE A 57 7.06 -16.55 11.55
C ILE A 57 6.58 -15.99 10.20
N ASP A 58 5.44 -15.30 10.23
CA ASP A 58 4.97 -14.51 9.10
C ASP A 58 5.40 -13.06 9.28
N ILE A 59 6.22 -12.56 8.37
CA ILE A 59 6.72 -11.18 8.38
C ILE A 59 5.72 -10.18 7.79
N GLY A 60 4.52 -10.66 7.40
CA GLY A 60 3.41 -9.85 6.93
C GLY A 60 3.65 -9.18 5.57
N GLY A 61 2.89 -8.12 5.37
CA GLY A 61 2.98 -7.28 4.18
C GLY A 61 3.75 -5.98 4.42
N GLY A 62 3.30 -4.91 3.76
CA GLY A 62 3.91 -3.58 3.87
C GLY A 62 4.97 -3.29 2.83
N PHE A 63 5.31 -4.24 1.95
CA PHE A 63 6.24 -4.04 0.83
C PHE A 63 5.72 -2.94 -0.10
N PRO A 64 6.56 -1.91 -0.41
CA PRO A 64 6.11 -0.73 -1.10
C PRO A 64 5.89 -0.97 -2.59
N ALA A 65 4.81 -0.41 -3.13
CA ALA A 65 4.61 -0.23 -4.57
C ALA A 65 4.99 1.19 -4.98
N HIS A 66 5.25 1.39 -6.27
CA HIS A 66 5.60 2.68 -6.83
C HIS A 66 4.33 3.46 -7.20
N TYR A 67 4.07 4.57 -6.49
CA TYR A 67 2.97 5.48 -6.83
C TYR A 67 3.49 6.80 -7.42
N ILE A 68 3.71 7.83 -6.59
CA ILE A 68 4.32 9.10 -7.00
C ILE A 68 5.70 9.22 -6.35
N GLY A 69 6.66 9.77 -7.08
CA GLY A 69 8.03 9.95 -6.63
C GLY A 69 9.03 9.03 -7.31
N GLU A 70 10.10 8.68 -6.61
CA GLU A 70 11.13 7.80 -7.13
C GLU A 70 10.64 6.34 -7.22
N SER A 71 11.15 5.61 -8.21
CA SER A 71 10.83 4.19 -8.34
C SER A 71 11.37 3.39 -7.17
N VAL A 72 10.57 2.49 -6.63
CA VAL A 72 11.00 1.58 -5.57
C VAL A 72 11.93 0.53 -6.15
N ASN A 73 13.18 0.51 -5.68
CA ASN A 73 14.09 -0.58 -5.93
C ASN A 73 13.85 -1.69 -4.90
N LEU A 74 13.07 -2.71 -5.26
CA LEU A 74 12.70 -3.80 -4.34
C LEU A 74 13.91 -4.64 -3.92
N ASP A 75 14.93 -4.78 -4.75
CA ASP A 75 16.13 -5.53 -4.39
C ASP A 75 16.89 -4.83 -3.25
N ALA A 76 17.10 -3.52 -3.41
CA ALA A 76 17.70 -2.69 -2.36
C ALA A 76 16.82 -2.62 -1.11
N PHE A 77 15.49 -2.47 -1.29
CA PHE A 77 14.55 -2.48 -0.17
C PHE A 77 14.65 -3.76 0.64
N CYS A 78 14.63 -4.93 0.01
CA CYS A 78 14.65 -6.23 0.70
C CYS A 78 16.03 -6.62 1.26
N HIS A 79 17.09 -5.83 1.03
CA HIS A 79 18.44 -6.18 1.51
C HIS A 79 18.50 -6.40 3.03
N PRO A 80 17.99 -5.50 3.91
CA PRO A 80 17.99 -5.72 5.36
C PRO A 80 17.25 -7.00 5.78
N ILE A 81 16.16 -7.33 5.08
CA ILE A 81 15.41 -8.57 5.35
C ILE A 81 16.29 -9.78 5.01
N ARG A 82 16.95 -9.79 3.86
CA ARG A 82 17.86 -10.89 3.49
C ARG A 82 19.00 -11.07 4.49
N GLU A 83 19.52 -9.99 5.05
CA GLU A 83 20.60 -10.09 6.03
C GLU A 83 20.13 -10.74 7.33
N ILE A 84 18.96 -10.35 7.85
CA ILE A 84 18.46 -10.97 9.08
C ILE A 84 17.99 -12.41 8.87
N LEU A 85 17.49 -12.76 7.69
CA LEU A 85 17.09 -14.12 7.34
C LEU A 85 18.26 -15.12 7.51
N LYS A 86 19.53 -14.70 7.39
CA LYS A 86 20.70 -15.54 7.65
C LYS A 86 20.81 -16.01 9.09
N ARG A 87 20.13 -15.34 10.02
CA ARG A 87 20.11 -15.69 11.45
C ARG A 87 18.97 -16.64 11.81
N VAL A 88 18.04 -16.87 10.89
CA VAL A 88 16.87 -17.71 11.12
C VAL A 88 17.30 -19.19 11.19
N PRO A 89 16.93 -19.92 12.25
CA PRO A 89 17.20 -21.35 12.32
C PRO A 89 16.52 -22.13 11.20
N GLU A 90 17.15 -23.19 10.70
CA GLU A 90 16.64 -24.01 9.58
C GLU A 90 15.26 -24.62 9.81
N HIS A 91 14.90 -24.90 11.07
CA HIS A 91 13.61 -25.49 11.42
C HIS A 91 12.47 -24.46 11.44
N LEU A 92 12.77 -23.17 11.36
CA LEU A 92 11.79 -22.09 11.43
C LEU A 92 11.37 -21.67 10.03
N GLU A 93 10.12 -21.92 9.68
CA GLU A 93 9.53 -21.48 8.42
C GLU A 93 9.27 -19.97 8.44
N ILE A 94 9.67 -19.25 7.36
CA ILE A 94 9.38 -17.84 7.18
C ILE A 94 8.34 -17.66 6.07
N LEU A 95 7.27 -16.96 6.41
CA LEU A 95 6.18 -16.59 5.51
C LEU A 95 6.18 -15.08 5.30
N ALA A 96 5.60 -14.62 4.21
CA ALA A 96 5.38 -13.20 3.91
C ALA A 96 4.08 -13.01 3.13
N GLU A 97 3.46 -11.83 3.28
CA GLU A 97 2.19 -11.45 2.65
C GLU A 97 2.33 -10.23 1.73
N PRO A 98 3.18 -10.27 0.67
CA PRO A 98 3.41 -9.13 -0.21
C PRO A 98 2.19 -8.90 -1.12
N GLY A 99 1.22 -8.09 -0.68
CA GLY A 99 0.00 -7.77 -1.42
C GLY A 99 0.21 -6.61 -2.41
N ARG A 100 0.27 -5.40 -1.90
CA ARG A 100 0.29 -4.14 -2.68
C ARG A 100 1.39 -4.10 -3.75
N VAL A 101 2.59 -4.50 -3.41
CA VAL A 101 3.75 -4.50 -4.32
C VAL A 101 3.54 -5.35 -5.57
N ILE A 102 2.72 -6.41 -5.47
CA ILE A 102 2.39 -7.31 -6.57
C ILE A 102 1.15 -6.82 -7.32
N SER A 103 0.09 -6.48 -6.59
CA SER A 103 -1.21 -6.17 -7.19
C SER A 103 -1.32 -4.76 -7.74
N ALA A 104 -0.72 -3.74 -7.09
CA ALA A 104 -0.84 -2.36 -7.54
C ALA A 104 -0.44 -2.17 -9.02
N PRO A 105 0.74 -2.64 -9.49
CA PRO A 105 1.14 -2.44 -10.88
C PRO A 105 0.37 -3.30 -11.90
N SER A 106 -0.48 -4.21 -11.45
CA SER A 106 -1.19 -5.13 -12.35
C SER A 106 -2.38 -4.47 -13.07
N MET A 107 -2.85 -3.30 -12.62
CA MET A 107 -4.03 -2.63 -13.18
C MET A 107 -3.81 -1.12 -13.33
N ALA A 108 -4.55 -0.55 -14.27
CA ALA A 108 -4.71 0.89 -14.44
C ALA A 108 -6.20 1.23 -14.53
N LEU A 109 -6.60 2.37 -14.00
CA LEU A 109 -7.94 2.91 -14.12
C LEU A 109 -7.98 3.91 -15.28
N VAL A 110 -8.88 3.71 -16.22
CA VAL A 110 -9.11 4.63 -17.34
C VAL A 110 -10.37 5.42 -17.06
N CYS A 111 -10.22 6.72 -16.84
CA CYS A 111 -11.34 7.63 -16.63
C CYS A 111 -11.53 8.57 -17.79
N LYS A 112 -12.77 8.97 -17.99
CA LYS A 112 -13.17 9.96 -18.99
C LYS A 112 -13.69 11.22 -18.32
N VAL A 113 -13.40 12.38 -18.91
CA VAL A 113 -13.99 13.65 -18.50
C VAL A 113 -15.46 13.68 -18.94
N VAL A 114 -16.37 13.60 -17.98
CA VAL A 114 -17.83 13.63 -18.21
C VAL A 114 -18.46 14.99 -17.93
N GLY A 115 -17.70 15.92 -17.35
CA GLY A 115 -18.14 17.28 -17.08
C GLY A 115 -16.97 18.24 -16.91
N ARG A 116 -17.18 19.50 -17.25
CA ARG A 116 -16.19 20.57 -16.97
C ARG A 116 -16.87 21.88 -16.61
N ALA A 117 -16.34 22.59 -15.66
CA ALA A 117 -16.82 23.92 -15.27
C ALA A 117 -15.65 24.81 -14.83
N LYS A 118 -15.71 26.08 -15.16
CA LYS A 118 -14.76 27.05 -14.61
C LYS A 118 -15.37 27.63 -13.33
N ARG A 119 -14.65 27.48 -12.20
CA ARG A 119 -15.07 28.00 -10.89
C ARG A 119 -13.96 28.86 -10.32
N ARG A 120 -14.21 30.15 -10.17
CA ARG A 120 -13.19 31.14 -9.78
C ARG A 120 -11.98 31.06 -10.73
N ASP A 121 -10.80 30.75 -10.20
CA ASP A 121 -9.55 30.74 -10.94
C ASP A 121 -9.12 29.36 -11.42
N ALA A 122 -9.95 28.31 -11.20
CA ALA A 122 -9.62 26.93 -11.57
C ALA A 122 -10.70 26.27 -12.44
N TRP A 123 -10.26 25.39 -13.33
CA TRP A 123 -11.13 24.46 -14.02
C TRP A 123 -11.45 23.28 -13.10
N TRP A 124 -12.69 22.86 -13.09
CA TRP A 124 -13.17 21.61 -12.49
C TRP A 124 -13.46 20.61 -13.57
N PHE A 125 -12.76 19.48 -13.52
CA PHE A 125 -12.97 18.35 -14.42
C PHE A 125 -13.62 17.21 -13.64
N TYR A 126 -14.80 16.82 -14.03
CA TYR A 126 -15.55 15.72 -13.43
C TYR A 126 -15.27 14.45 -14.21
N LEU A 127 -14.85 13.41 -13.49
CA LEU A 127 -14.52 12.10 -14.05
C LEU A 127 -15.68 11.12 -13.85
N ASP A 128 -15.70 10.04 -14.61
CA ASP A 128 -16.70 8.96 -14.51
C ASP A 128 -16.38 7.94 -13.40
N ASP A 129 -15.30 8.13 -12.64
CA ASP A 129 -14.94 7.39 -11.43
C ASP A 129 -14.41 8.35 -10.34
N GLY A 130 -14.47 7.93 -9.09
CA GLY A 130 -14.09 8.73 -7.93
C GLY A 130 -13.78 7.91 -6.68
N VAL A 131 -13.81 8.56 -5.51
CA VAL A 131 -13.47 7.91 -4.24
C VAL A 131 -14.47 6.85 -3.79
N TYR A 132 -15.68 6.87 -4.33
CA TYR A 132 -16.70 5.82 -4.11
C TYR A 132 -16.59 4.67 -5.11
N GLY A 133 -15.67 4.76 -6.05
CA GLY A 133 -15.28 3.73 -6.99
C GLY A 133 -13.85 3.27 -6.73
N ALA A 134 -13.05 3.23 -7.79
CA ALA A 134 -11.69 2.70 -7.73
C ALA A 134 -10.65 3.66 -7.11
N GLN A 135 -11.02 4.86 -6.67
CA GLN A 135 -10.08 5.83 -6.07
C GLN A 135 -10.25 5.97 -4.54
N SER A 136 -10.84 4.97 -3.88
CA SER A 136 -11.05 4.96 -2.42
C SER A 136 -9.76 5.11 -1.62
N GLY A 137 -8.64 4.61 -2.13
CA GLY A 137 -7.31 4.74 -1.51
C GLY A 137 -6.85 6.20 -1.30
N ARG A 138 -7.43 7.17 -2.02
CA ARG A 138 -7.16 8.60 -1.77
C ARG A 138 -7.65 9.04 -0.40
N VAL A 139 -8.79 8.52 0.04
CA VAL A 139 -9.41 8.87 1.33
C VAL A 139 -8.82 8.04 2.46
N PHE A 140 -8.72 6.73 2.29
CA PHE A 140 -8.34 5.82 3.37
C PHE A 140 -6.83 5.75 3.59
N ASP A 141 -6.04 5.83 2.53
CA ASP A 141 -4.57 5.67 2.58
C ASP A 141 -3.81 6.95 2.19
N GLY A 142 -4.51 8.03 1.82
CA GLY A 142 -3.88 9.25 1.33
C GLY A 142 -3.13 9.07 0.00
N MET A 143 -3.50 8.07 -0.80
CA MET A 143 -2.80 7.71 -2.02
C MET A 143 -2.88 8.79 -3.09
N GLN A 144 -1.76 9.00 -3.76
CA GLN A 144 -1.66 9.82 -4.97
C GLN A 144 -1.18 8.95 -6.11
N TYR A 145 -1.97 8.89 -7.18
CA TYR A 145 -1.70 8.03 -8.32
C TYR A 145 -0.99 8.79 -9.44
N ARG A 146 -0.03 8.13 -10.09
CA ARG A 146 0.55 8.65 -11.34
C ARG A 146 -0.52 8.69 -12.42
N MET A 147 -0.46 9.73 -13.26
CA MET A 147 -1.44 9.93 -14.33
C MET A 147 -0.77 10.05 -15.68
N SER A 148 -1.39 9.46 -16.71
CA SER A 148 -1.18 9.79 -18.11
C SER A 148 -2.44 10.45 -18.64
N VAL A 149 -2.28 11.49 -19.44
CA VAL A 149 -3.38 12.32 -19.94
C VAL A 149 -3.40 12.28 -21.45
N PHE A 150 -4.57 12.06 -22.02
CA PHE A 150 -4.82 12.04 -23.45
C PHE A 150 -5.77 13.17 -23.80
N THR A 151 -5.21 14.28 -24.24
CA THR A 151 -5.92 15.50 -24.67
C THR A 151 -5.28 16.08 -25.91
N SER A 152 -6.05 16.79 -26.70
CA SER A 152 -5.55 17.59 -27.85
C SER A 152 -5.08 18.98 -27.45
N SER A 153 -5.28 19.40 -26.20
CA SER A 153 -4.91 20.72 -25.73
C SER A 153 -3.44 20.78 -25.29
N ASN A 154 -2.77 21.83 -25.71
CA ASN A 154 -1.42 22.19 -25.23
C ASN A 154 -1.44 23.31 -24.16
N GLU A 155 -2.62 23.83 -23.83
CA GLU A 155 -2.78 24.89 -22.84
C GLU A 155 -2.74 24.31 -21.42
N LEU A 156 -2.05 25.01 -20.52
CA LEU A 156 -2.01 24.66 -19.10
C LEU A 156 -3.03 25.51 -18.33
N CYS A 157 -3.59 24.91 -17.28
CA CYS A 157 -4.52 25.60 -16.39
C CYS A 157 -4.37 25.10 -14.96
N SER A 158 -4.83 25.91 -14.00
CA SER A 158 -5.10 25.43 -12.65
C SER A 158 -6.38 24.62 -12.68
N CYS A 159 -6.37 23.39 -12.13
CA CYS A 159 -7.54 22.55 -12.13
C CYS A 159 -7.76 21.73 -10.85
N VAL A 160 -9.00 21.27 -10.70
CA VAL A 160 -9.46 20.34 -9.68
C VAL A 160 -10.10 19.16 -10.40
N PHE A 161 -9.71 17.96 -10.03
CA PHE A 161 -10.42 16.76 -10.41
C PHE A 161 -11.46 16.38 -9.36
N ALA A 162 -12.64 15.99 -9.79
CA ALA A 162 -13.71 15.49 -8.95
C ALA A 162 -14.32 14.23 -9.57
N GLY A 163 -14.76 13.33 -8.71
CA GLY A 163 -15.54 12.17 -9.14
C GLY A 163 -16.99 12.54 -9.51
N PRO A 164 -17.82 11.54 -9.82
CA PRO A 164 -19.17 11.75 -10.35
C PRO A 164 -20.23 12.07 -9.28
N THR A 165 -19.87 12.03 -7.99
CA THR A 165 -20.85 12.20 -6.92
C THR A 165 -20.98 13.66 -6.46
N CYS A 166 -22.02 13.96 -5.69
CA CYS A 166 -22.21 15.27 -5.08
C CYS A 166 -21.51 15.45 -3.74
N ASP A 167 -20.84 14.41 -3.22
CA ASP A 167 -20.11 14.48 -1.97
C ASP A 167 -18.82 15.28 -2.11
N SER A 168 -18.55 16.16 -1.16
CA SER A 168 -17.36 17.00 -1.14
C SER A 168 -16.05 16.22 -0.97
N ILE A 169 -16.09 15.00 -0.43
CA ILE A 169 -14.91 14.15 -0.33
C ILE A 169 -14.51 13.54 -1.68
N ASP A 170 -15.38 13.60 -2.69
CA ASP A 170 -15.12 13.10 -4.04
C ASP A 170 -14.26 14.07 -4.87
N GLU A 171 -13.42 14.86 -4.19
CA GLU A 171 -12.36 15.69 -4.78
C GLU A 171 -11.08 14.87 -4.89
N LEU A 172 -10.64 14.64 -6.14
CA LEU A 172 -9.52 13.74 -6.46
C LEU A 172 -8.15 14.43 -6.48
N GLY A 173 -8.12 15.73 -6.29
CA GLY A 173 -6.90 16.51 -6.19
C GLY A 173 -6.94 17.84 -6.93
N ARG A 174 -5.97 18.71 -6.55
CA ARG A 174 -5.78 20.06 -7.10
C ARG A 174 -4.41 20.15 -7.74
N TYR A 175 -4.38 20.65 -8.96
CA TYR A 175 -3.18 20.74 -9.77
C TYR A 175 -3.03 22.19 -10.26
N PRO A 176 -2.00 22.92 -9.81
CA PRO A 176 -1.81 24.35 -10.17
C PRO A 176 -1.48 24.51 -11.65
N GLU A 177 -0.86 23.49 -12.26
CA GLU A 177 -0.42 23.49 -13.64
C GLU A 177 -0.68 22.12 -14.26
N PHE A 178 -1.70 22.03 -15.11
CA PHE A 178 -2.14 20.78 -15.73
C PHE A 178 -2.70 21.05 -17.12
N PRO A 179 -2.56 20.13 -18.10
CA PRO A 179 -3.19 20.29 -19.41
C PRO A 179 -4.69 20.55 -19.31
N THR A 180 -5.17 21.53 -20.04
CA THR A 180 -6.61 21.80 -20.12
C THR A 180 -7.32 20.63 -20.79
N LEU A 181 -8.36 20.11 -20.14
CA LEU A 181 -9.12 18.96 -20.64
C LEU A 181 -10.43 19.39 -21.29
N ASN A 182 -10.82 18.64 -22.30
CA ASN A 182 -12.11 18.73 -22.95
C ASN A 182 -13.02 17.58 -22.51
N MET A 183 -14.31 17.70 -22.84
CA MET A 183 -15.26 16.60 -22.69
C MET A 183 -14.78 15.39 -23.48
N ASN A 184 -14.85 14.22 -22.87
CA ASN A 184 -14.40 12.93 -23.38
C ASN A 184 -12.86 12.73 -23.46
N ASP A 185 -12.05 13.70 -23.06
CA ASP A 185 -10.63 13.44 -22.84
C ASP A 185 -10.45 12.33 -21.80
N VAL A 186 -9.35 11.60 -21.92
CA VAL A 186 -9.08 10.40 -21.12
C VAL A 186 -7.89 10.63 -20.20
N ILE A 187 -8.04 10.19 -18.95
CA ILE A 187 -6.98 10.12 -17.95
C ILE A 187 -6.79 8.67 -17.55
N VAL A 188 -5.56 8.21 -17.53
CA VAL A 188 -5.19 6.89 -17.04
C VAL A 188 -4.46 7.06 -15.70
N PHE A 189 -5.04 6.52 -14.63
CA PHE A 189 -4.37 6.40 -13.35
C PHE A 189 -3.66 5.05 -13.28
N HIS A 190 -2.38 5.09 -12.94
CA HIS A 190 -1.53 3.91 -12.86
C HIS A 190 -1.51 3.32 -11.45
N GLU A 191 -1.05 2.08 -11.33
CA GLU A 191 -0.92 1.34 -10.06
C GLU A 191 -2.24 1.23 -9.28
N MET A 192 -3.31 0.94 -9.99
CA MET A 192 -4.67 0.86 -9.45
C MET A 192 -5.12 -0.56 -9.08
N GLY A 193 -4.20 -1.53 -8.95
CA GLY A 193 -4.53 -2.93 -8.68
C GLY A 193 -4.61 -3.30 -7.19
N ALA A 194 -4.43 -2.34 -6.27
CA ALA A 194 -4.45 -2.61 -4.84
C ALA A 194 -5.30 -1.59 -4.08
N TYR A 195 -6.23 -2.08 -3.27
CA TYR A 195 -7.08 -1.28 -2.36
C TYR A 195 -7.89 -0.19 -3.11
N THR A 196 -8.51 -0.60 -4.17
CA THR A 196 -9.35 0.22 -5.05
C THR A 196 -10.79 -0.26 -5.06
#